data_975502eb2183d0d57e77222262f6174c
#
_entry.id   975502eb2183d0d57e77222262f6174c
#
_cell.length_a   1.000
_cell.length_b   1.000
_cell.length_c   1.000
_cell.angle_alpha   90.00
_cell.angle_beta   90.00
_cell.angle_gamma   90.00
#
_symmetry.space_group_name_H-M   'P 1'
#
loop_
_entity.id
_entity.type
_entity.pdbx_description
1 polymer ?
#
loop_
_entity_poly.entity_id
_entity_poly.type
_entity_poly.pdbx_seq_one_letter_code
_entity_poly.pdbx_strand_id
1 'polypeptide(L)'
;MKRLLATLGLALLLGQAQAAPDLSGVTLVLGDQARGLRAMMEAAGTLEGAPYQYRWANFQGAAPLFEAQRVGAVDTSYPGDLPVLMAASGGVPLKLIATNVGYPQANGLLVQKDSPIRSVRDLKGRTVVVSSAKGSISQHLLYAALEEAGLKREDITVKFVLPTDASAAFNAGQIDAWATFDPYLGIAEQHGARLLRDGQGLTTALGFLTATPVSLEDPAKRAAIADFAGRLAQARAWAVAHPQDYARVYAELTRLPEGAAVAISTRTSRGLRPVQPADVAAVQQVADLFSELQVLPKPVDVAALADASVFTQEVKP
;
A
#
# COMPACT_ATOMS: atom_id res chain seq x y z
N MET A 1 -77.01 -13.45 -18.78
CA MET A 1 -76.09 -12.34 -18.62
C MET A 1 -75.32 -12.48 -17.28
N LYS A 2 -74.21 -13.12 -17.25
CA LYS A 2 -73.38 -13.34 -16.03
C LYS A 2 -72.15 -12.41 -16.11
N ARG A 3 -72.03 -11.45 -15.20
CA ARG A 3 -70.87 -10.58 -15.08
C ARG A 3 -69.76 -11.27 -14.20
N LEU A 4 -68.64 -11.62 -14.77
CA LEU A 4 -67.42 -12.00 -14.05
C LEU A 4 -66.73 -10.72 -13.55
N LEU A 5 -66.61 -10.60 -12.22
CA LEU A 5 -65.72 -9.64 -11.60
C LEU A 5 -64.31 -10.30 -11.45
N ALA A 6 -63.35 -9.77 -12.19
CA ALA A 6 -61.93 -10.14 -12.03
C ALA A 6 -61.34 -9.23 -10.96
N THR A 7 -61.05 -9.75 -9.79
CA THR A 7 -60.27 -9.09 -8.74
C THR A 7 -58.78 -9.23 -9.07
N LEU A 8 -58.15 -8.10 -9.44
CA LEU A 8 -56.68 -7.99 -9.66
C LEU A 8 -56.03 -7.83 -8.29
N GLY A 9 -55.41 -8.90 -7.79
CA GLY A 9 -54.57 -8.87 -6.57
C GLY A 9 -53.21 -8.18 -6.86
N LEU A 10 -53.06 -6.96 -6.39
CA LEU A 10 -51.78 -6.22 -6.40
C LEU A 10 -50.91 -6.75 -5.26
N ALA A 11 -49.97 -7.67 -5.57
CA ALA A 11 -48.96 -8.11 -4.63
C ALA A 11 -47.91 -7.00 -4.43
N LEU A 12 -48.02 -6.26 -3.34
CA LEU A 12 -46.97 -5.34 -2.87
C LEU A 12 -45.75 -6.18 -2.44
N LEU A 13 -44.76 -6.24 -3.28
CA LEU A 13 -43.38 -6.64 -2.90
C LEU A 13 -42.82 -5.55 -1.99
N LEU A 14 -43.05 -5.65 -0.70
CA LEU A 14 -42.32 -4.93 0.33
C LEU A 14 -40.88 -5.48 0.31
N GLY A 15 -40.00 -4.82 -0.44
CA GLY A 15 -38.56 -5.02 -0.30
C GLY A 15 -38.21 -4.73 1.17
N GLN A 16 -37.83 -5.77 1.93
CA GLN A 16 -37.29 -5.58 3.28
C GLN A 16 -35.98 -4.80 3.11
N ALA A 17 -36.03 -3.51 3.41
CA ALA A 17 -34.80 -2.73 3.63
C ALA A 17 -34.08 -3.38 4.82
N GLN A 18 -33.04 -4.14 4.55
CA GLN A 18 -32.21 -4.73 5.57
C GLN A 18 -31.57 -3.56 6.35
N ALA A 19 -31.90 -3.43 7.63
CA ALA A 19 -31.30 -2.40 8.46
C ALA A 19 -29.78 -2.55 8.43
N ALA A 20 -29.06 -1.43 8.28
CA ALA A 20 -27.61 -1.44 8.34
C ALA A 20 -27.17 -2.08 9.66
N PRO A 21 -26.12 -2.91 9.66
CA PRO A 21 -25.64 -3.57 10.88
C PRO A 21 -25.20 -2.54 11.92
N ASP A 22 -25.50 -2.82 13.19
CA ASP A 22 -24.96 -2.03 14.31
C ASP A 22 -23.46 -2.28 14.41
N LEU A 23 -22.67 -1.22 14.28
CA LEU A 23 -21.20 -1.27 14.31
C LEU A 23 -20.62 -0.91 15.69
N SER A 24 -21.43 -0.51 16.65
CA SER A 24 -20.97 -0.01 17.97
C SER A 24 -20.14 -1.02 18.76
N GLY A 25 -20.39 -2.32 18.55
CA GLY A 25 -19.61 -3.42 19.15
C GLY A 25 -18.38 -3.85 18.36
N VAL A 26 -18.12 -3.28 17.17
CA VAL A 26 -17.01 -3.66 16.32
C VAL A 26 -15.73 -2.93 16.75
N THR A 27 -14.61 -3.65 16.82
CA THR A 27 -13.27 -3.06 16.93
C THR A 27 -12.43 -3.50 15.73
N LEU A 28 -11.92 -2.53 14.96
CA LEU A 28 -10.98 -2.77 13.86
C LEU A 28 -9.54 -2.56 14.31
N VAL A 29 -8.66 -3.47 13.91
CA VAL A 29 -7.22 -3.32 14.06
C VAL A 29 -6.63 -2.93 12.70
N LEU A 30 -6.23 -1.66 12.59
CA LEU A 30 -5.77 -1.03 11.36
C LEU A 30 -4.25 -1.14 11.26
N GLY A 31 -3.78 -1.96 10.33
CA GLY A 31 -2.34 -2.11 10.06
C GLY A 31 -1.79 -0.91 9.29
N ASP A 32 -0.73 -0.30 9.81
CA ASP A 32 -0.09 0.89 9.23
C ASP A 32 1.42 0.67 9.07
N GLN A 33 2.02 1.40 8.14
CA GLN A 33 3.46 1.39 7.89
C GLN A 33 4.04 2.79 8.08
N ALA A 34 5.07 2.89 8.92
CA ALA A 34 5.76 4.15 9.22
C ALA A 34 4.79 5.29 9.65
N ARG A 35 3.65 4.95 10.23
CA ARG A 35 2.59 5.87 10.67
C ARG A 35 1.99 6.77 9.57
N GLY A 36 2.21 6.44 8.31
CA GLY A 36 1.78 7.27 7.18
C GLY A 36 0.28 7.34 7.02
N LEU A 37 -0.40 6.19 7.15
CA LEU A 37 -1.85 6.12 7.06
C LEU A 37 -2.53 6.83 8.24
N ARG A 38 -2.05 6.56 9.45
CA ARG A 38 -2.53 7.19 10.67
C ARG A 38 -2.41 8.71 10.61
N ALA A 39 -1.21 9.23 10.29
CA ALA A 39 -0.97 10.67 10.23
C ALA A 39 -1.90 11.38 9.23
N MET A 40 -2.13 10.76 8.09
CA MET A 40 -3.03 11.31 7.07
C MET A 40 -4.48 11.36 7.55
N MET A 41 -4.98 10.26 8.13
CA MET A 41 -6.38 10.19 8.58
C MET A 41 -6.63 11.06 9.82
N GLU A 42 -5.65 11.21 10.71
CA GLU A 42 -5.70 12.16 11.84
C GLU A 42 -5.68 13.61 11.35
N ALA A 43 -4.82 13.95 10.38
CA ALA A 43 -4.77 15.29 9.79
C ALA A 43 -6.09 15.68 9.09
N ALA A 44 -6.69 14.73 8.39
CA ALA A 44 -7.96 14.94 7.68
C ALA A 44 -9.19 14.84 8.60
N GLY A 45 -9.06 14.38 9.85
CA GLY A 45 -10.17 14.19 10.79
C GLY A 45 -11.20 13.14 10.34
N THR A 46 -10.88 12.30 9.36
CA THR A 46 -11.90 11.45 8.71
C THR A 46 -12.38 10.26 9.56
N LEU A 47 -11.67 9.92 10.64
CA LEU A 47 -12.12 8.90 11.59
C LEU A 47 -12.99 9.46 12.72
N GLU A 48 -13.17 10.77 12.81
CA GLU A 48 -14.08 11.36 13.78
C GLU A 48 -15.50 10.90 13.53
N GLY A 49 -16.19 10.51 14.61
CA GLY A 49 -17.57 9.99 14.51
C GLY A 49 -17.69 8.64 13.81
N ALA A 50 -16.63 7.85 13.66
CA ALA A 50 -16.72 6.48 13.17
C ALA A 50 -17.65 5.67 14.09
N PRO A 51 -18.62 4.88 13.54
CA PRO A 51 -19.60 4.15 14.36
C PRO A 51 -19.03 2.87 14.99
N TYR A 52 -17.73 2.64 14.91
CA TYR A 52 -16.99 1.49 15.45
C TYR A 52 -15.77 1.96 16.22
N GLN A 53 -15.19 1.10 17.04
CA GLN A 53 -13.90 1.31 17.68
C GLN A 53 -12.77 0.91 16.75
N TYR A 54 -11.61 1.58 16.84
CA TYR A 54 -10.43 1.20 16.09
C TYR A 54 -9.14 1.39 16.89
N ARG A 55 -8.11 0.66 16.52
CA ARG A 55 -6.74 0.85 17.02
C ARG A 55 -5.72 0.69 15.91
N TRP A 56 -4.68 1.48 15.96
CA TRP A 56 -3.57 1.41 15.02
C TRP A 56 -2.53 0.39 15.46
N ALA A 57 -2.06 -0.42 14.52
CA ALA A 57 -0.89 -1.30 14.68
C ALA A 57 0.16 -0.88 13.64
N ASN A 58 1.28 -0.30 14.10
CA ASN A 58 2.31 0.26 13.21
C ASN A 58 3.48 -0.71 13.03
N PHE A 59 3.95 -0.82 11.78
CA PHE A 59 5.03 -1.70 11.35
C PHE A 59 6.07 -0.94 10.54
N GLN A 60 7.31 -1.46 10.49
CA GLN A 60 8.41 -0.84 9.72
C GLN A 60 8.39 -1.18 8.22
N GLY A 61 7.42 -1.96 7.76
CA GLY A 61 7.26 -2.37 6.38
C GLY A 61 6.22 -3.49 6.23
N ALA A 62 5.99 -3.93 5.01
CA ALA A 62 4.93 -4.88 4.71
C ALA A 62 5.16 -6.29 5.27
N ALA A 63 6.41 -6.77 5.33
CA ALA A 63 6.68 -8.14 5.79
C ALA A 63 6.23 -8.38 7.24
N PRO A 64 6.64 -7.59 8.27
CA PRO A 64 6.14 -7.76 9.63
C PRO A 64 4.63 -7.48 9.76
N LEU A 65 4.06 -6.58 8.93
CA LEU A 65 2.62 -6.34 8.90
C LEU A 65 1.85 -7.59 8.45
N PHE A 66 2.32 -8.28 7.40
CA PHE A 66 1.69 -9.50 6.92
C PHE A 66 1.86 -10.69 7.85
N GLU A 67 2.94 -10.76 8.63
CA GLU A 67 3.03 -11.76 9.70
C GLU A 67 1.98 -11.52 10.80
N ALA A 68 1.73 -10.25 11.16
CA ALA A 68 0.62 -9.92 12.07
C ALA A 68 -0.74 -10.25 11.46
N GLN A 69 -0.94 -10.03 10.16
CA GLN A 69 -2.17 -10.39 9.45
C GLN A 69 -2.36 -11.91 9.38
N ARG A 70 -1.29 -12.68 9.18
CA ARG A 70 -1.32 -14.15 9.16
C ARG A 70 -1.94 -14.75 10.41
N VAL A 71 -1.64 -14.15 11.56
CA VAL A 71 -2.15 -14.60 12.87
C VAL A 71 -3.40 -13.86 13.34
N GLY A 72 -4.03 -13.06 12.47
CA GLY A 72 -5.25 -12.34 12.79
C GLY A 72 -5.07 -11.16 13.76
N ALA A 73 -3.85 -10.68 13.94
CA ALA A 73 -3.57 -9.54 14.82
C ALA A 73 -3.93 -8.18 14.21
N VAL A 74 -4.20 -8.12 12.91
CA VAL A 74 -4.73 -6.95 12.18
C VAL A 74 -5.86 -7.37 11.26
N ASP A 75 -6.88 -6.51 11.11
CA ASP A 75 -8.02 -6.73 10.22
C ASP A 75 -7.74 -6.24 8.80
N THR A 76 -6.97 -5.14 8.68
CA THR A 76 -6.62 -4.52 7.41
C THR A 76 -5.14 -4.22 7.30
N SER A 77 -4.63 -4.15 6.07
CA SER A 77 -3.28 -3.68 5.77
C SER A 77 -3.25 -2.85 4.49
N TYR A 78 -2.17 -2.07 4.30
CA TYR A 78 -2.07 -1.10 3.21
C TYR A 78 -0.69 -1.17 2.54
N PRO A 79 -0.36 -2.26 1.84
CA PRO A 79 0.92 -2.48 1.18
C PRO A 79 0.90 -2.12 -0.31
N GLY A 80 2.09 -2.11 -0.93
CA GLY A 80 2.26 -2.10 -2.38
C GLY A 80 1.94 -3.45 -3.04
N ASP A 81 2.01 -3.49 -4.36
CA ASP A 81 1.71 -4.65 -5.21
C ASP A 81 2.58 -5.89 -4.90
N LEU A 82 3.89 -5.82 -5.07
CA LEU A 82 4.77 -6.98 -4.87
C LEU A 82 4.74 -7.52 -3.42
N PRO A 83 4.71 -6.70 -2.35
CA PRO A 83 4.47 -7.19 -0.99
C PRO A 83 3.18 -8.00 -0.81
N VAL A 84 2.08 -7.59 -1.44
CA VAL A 84 0.81 -8.35 -1.45
C VAL A 84 1.02 -9.71 -2.10
N LEU A 85 1.63 -9.72 -3.28
CA LEU A 85 1.91 -10.95 -4.02
C LEU A 85 2.81 -11.90 -3.22
N MET A 86 3.83 -11.36 -2.56
CA MET A 86 4.73 -12.14 -1.71
C MET A 86 3.99 -12.76 -0.53
N ALA A 87 3.12 -11.99 0.13
CA ALA A 87 2.29 -12.46 1.24
C ALA A 87 1.30 -13.55 0.79
N ALA A 88 0.59 -13.33 -0.31
CA ALA A 88 -0.36 -14.29 -0.88
C ALA A 88 0.34 -15.59 -1.31
N SER A 89 1.48 -15.47 -2.01
CA SER A 89 2.33 -16.60 -2.41
C SER A 89 2.84 -17.41 -1.22
N GLY A 90 3.10 -16.73 -0.10
CA GLY A 90 3.46 -17.34 1.19
C GLY A 90 2.27 -17.89 1.98
N GLY A 91 1.04 -17.76 1.47
CA GLY A 91 -0.17 -18.30 2.11
C GLY A 91 -0.75 -17.41 3.21
N VAL A 92 -0.47 -16.11 3.21
CA VAL A 92 -1.19 -15.15 4.08
C VAL A 92 -2.62 -14.98 3.56
N PRO A 93 -3.64 -15.20 4.41
CA PRO A 93 -5.02 -15.01 4.00
C PRO A 93 -5.32 -13.50 3.83
N LEU A 94 -5.67 -13.08 2.61
CA LEU A 94 -5.99 -11.69 2.31
C LEU A 94 -6.94 -11.57 1.11
N LYS A 95 -7.69 -10.46 1.10
CA LYS A 95 -8.47 -10.00 -0.06
C LYS A 95 -8.06 -8.57 -0.39
N LEU A 96 -8.00 -8.25 -1.68
CA LEU A 96 -7.79 -6.89 -2.20
C LEU A 96 -9.15 -6.20 -2.26
N ILE A 97 -9.40 -5.21 -1.42
CA ILE A 97 -10.71 -4.57 -1.31
C ILE A 97 -10.77 -3.18 -1.94
N ALA A 98 -9.63 -2.51 -2.05
CA ALA A 98 -9.52 -1.24 -2.76
C ALA A 98 -8.11 -1.07 -3.34
N THR A 99 -8.01 -0.35 -4.45
CA THR A 99 -6.73 0.00 -5.09
C THR A 99 -6.31 1.40 -4.68
N ASN A 100 -5.08 1.50 -4.18
CA ASN A 100 -4.37 2.75 -3.99
C ASN A 100 -3.53 3.07 -5.23
N VAL A 101 -3.76 4.23 -5.82
CA VAL A 101 -2.96 4.72 -6.95
C VAL A 101 -1.87 5.64 -6.40
N GLY A 102 -0.65 5.13 -6.32
CA GLY A 102 0.49 5.85 -5.79
C GLY A 102 1.21 6.72 -6.83
N TYR A 103 2.29 7.34 -6.38
CA TYR A 103 3.27 8.00 -7.25
C TYR A 103 4.50 7.09 -7.39
N PRO A 104 4.92 6.75 -8.62
CA PRO A 104 6.13 5.93 -8.83
C PRO A 104 7.38 6.54 -8.20
N GLN A 105 7.43 7.89 -8.13
CA GLN A 105 8.53 8.66 -7.53
C GLN A 105 8.62 8.51 -6.01
N ALA A 106 7.66 7.87 -5.35
CA ALA A 106 7.77 7.50 -3.93
C ALA A 106 8.72 6.32 -3.67
N ASN A 107 9.28 5.74 -4.74
CA ASN A 107 10.33 4.72 -4.70
C ASN A 107 11.58 5.24 -5.39
N GLY A 108 12.77 5.01 -4.81
CA GLY A 108 14.02 5.51 -5.35
C GLY A 108 15.19 4.56 -5.12
N LEU A 109 16.09 4.54 -6.11
CA LEU A 109 17.42 3.96 -6.01
C LEU A 109 18.41 5.10 -5.78
N LEU A 110 19.01 5.15 -4.60
CA LEU A 110 19.82 6.23 -4.09
C LEU A 110 21.30 5.85 -3.98
N VAL A 111 22.14 6.86 -4.03
CA VAL A 111 23.57 6.78 -3.68
C VAL A 111 23.95 7.97 -2.79
N GLN A 112 25.09 7.87 -2.10
CA GLN A 112 25.66 8.95 -1.33
C GLN A 112 25.93 10.18 -2.23
N LYS A 113 25.89 11.39 -1.63
CA LYS A 113 26.11 12.66 -2.31
C LYS A 113 27.36 12.64 -3.19
N ASP A 114 28.47 12.19 -2.63
CA ASP A 114 29.79 12.20 -3.27
C ASP A 114 30.17 10.84 -3.89
N SER A 115 29.20 9.91 -4.00
CA SER A 115 29.43 8.60 -4.60
C SER A 115 29.95 8.73 -6.05
N PRO A 116 30.94 7.90 -6.45
CA PRO A 116 31.38 7.82 -7.84
C PRO A 116 30.36 7.18 -8.77
N ILE A 117 29.34 6.49 -8.21
CA ILE A 117 28.25 5.86 -8.96
C ILE A 117 27.37 6.98 -9.55
N ARG A 118 27.26 7.06 -10.88
CA ARG A 118 26.51 8.11 -11.59
C ARG A 118 25.28 7.60 -12.32
N SER A 119 25.23 6.29 -12.58
CA SER A 119 24.14 5.62 -13.28
C SER A 119 23.89 4.24 -12.69
N VAL A 120 22.76 3.63 -13.04
CA VAL A 120 22.43 2.25 -12.64
C VAL A 120 23.47 1.25 -13.18
N ARG A 121 24.10 1.53 -14.33
CA ARG A 121 25.16 0.67 -14.91
C ARG A 121 26.41 0.59 -14.03
N ASP A 122 26.68 1.62 -13.24
CA ASP A 122 27.85 1.65 -12.34
C ASP A 122 27.66 0.77 -11.09
N LEU A 123 26.46 0.17 -10.93
CA LEU A 123 26.19 -0.80 -9.88
C LEU A 123 26.79 -2.17 -10.14
N LYS A 124 27.28 -2.44 -11.36
CA LYS A 124 27.91 -3.73 -11.68
C LYS A 124 29.07 -4.04 -10.72
N GLY A 125 29.03 -5.23 -10.11
CA GLY A 125 29.97 -5.69 -9.10
C GLY A 125 29.81 -5.06 -7.71
N ARG A 126 28.76 -4.23 -7.50
CA ARG A 126 28.51 -3.54 -6.23
C ARG A 126 27.49 -4.27 -5.37
N THR A 127 27.48 -3.91 -4.08
CA THR A 127 26.40 -4.29 -3.16
C THR A 127 25.34 -3.20 -3.16
N VAL A 128 24.08 -3.59 -3.36
CA VAL A 128 22.91 -2.72 -3.26
C VAL A 128 22.06 -3.19 -2.08
N VAL A 129 21.78 -2.29 -1.17
CA VAL A 129 20.84 -2.55 -0.07
C VAL A 129 19.42 -2.30 -0.56
N VAL A 130 18.51 -3.19 -0.22
CA VAL A 130 17.08 -3.11 -0.53
C VAL A 130 16.31 -2.99 0.77
N SER A 131 15.47 -1.97 0.89
CA SER A 131 14.60 -1.78 2.06
C SER A 131 13.58 -2.88 2.21
N SER A 132 13.37 -3.30 3.46
CA SER A 132 12.49 -4.35 3.92
C SER A 132 13.02 -5.75 3.57
N ALA A 133 12.13 -6.68 3.22
CA ALA A 133 12.46 -8.08 2.95
C ALA A 133 12.41 -8.37 1.44
N LYS A 134 12.78 -9.59 1.07
CA LYS A 134 12.52 -10.15 -0.26
C LYS A 134 11.03 -9.99 -0.61
N GLY A 135 10.73 -9.58 -1.83
CA GLY A 135 9.36 -9.27 -2.25
C GLY A 135 8.89 -7.85 -1.89
N SER A 136 9.80 -6.92 -1.61
CA SER A 136 9.46 -5.52 -1.36
C SER A 136 9.31 -4.71 -2.66
N ILE A 137 8.61 -3.57 -2.57
CA ILE A 137 8.50 -2.62 -3.70
C ILE A 137 9.87 -2.07 -4.12
N SER A 138 10.80 -1.94 -3.19
CA SER A 138 12.18 -1.53 -3.49
C SER A 138 12.95 -2.59 -4.30
N GLN A 139 12.67 -3.87 -4.10
CA GLN A 139 13.22 -4.94 -4.93
C GLN A 139 12.64 -4.89 -6.35
N HIS A 140 11.33 -4.61 -6.47
CA HIS A 140 10.69 -4.41 -7.78
C HIS A 140 11.39 -3.29 -8.55
N LEU A 141 11.51 -2.11 -7.94
CA LEU A 141 12.22 -0.98 -8.56
C LEU A 141 13.66 -1.35 -8.96
N LEU A 142 14.42 -1.98 -8.07
CA LEU A 142 15.81 -2.33 -8.34
C LEU A 142 15.93 -3.25 -9.56
N TYR A 143 15.11 -4.30 -9.62
CA TYR A 143 15.20 -5.28 -10.72
C TYR A 143 14.76 -4.68 -12.04
N ALA A 144 13.72 -3.86 -12.07
CA ALA A 144 13.31 -3.14 -13.27
C ALA A 144 14.35 -2.10 -13.72
N ALA A 145 15.01 -1.41 -12.79
CA ALA A 145 16.09 -0.47 -13.12
C ALA A 145 17.35 -1.17 -13.66
N LEU A 146 17.69 -2.35 -13.14
CA LEU A 146 18.78 -3.16 -13.68
C LEU A 146 18.48 -3.60 -15.10
N GLU A 147 17.28 -4.11 -15.37
CA GLU A 147 16.85 -4.52 -16.71
C GLU A 147 16.90 -3.36 -17.70
N GLU A 148 16.35 -2.18 -17.35
CA GLU A 148 16.44 -0.95 -18.15
C GLU A 148 17.89 -0.58 -18.48
N ALA A 149 18.81 -0.79 -17.53
CA ALA A 149 20.25 -0.51 -17.70
C ALA A 149 21.01 -1.62 -18.46
N GLY A 150 20.36 -2.75 -18.81
CA GLY A 150 20.98 -3.90 -19.44
C GLY A 150 21.87 -4.73 -18.49
N LEU A 151 21.61 -4.65 -17.19
CA LEU A 151 22.27 -5.46 -16.17
C LEU A 151 21.38 -6.65 -15.73
N LYS A 152 22.05 -7.73 -15.34
CA LYS A 152 21.41 -8.89 -14.72
C LYS A 152 21.46 -8.76 -13.20
N ARG A 153 20.59 -9.50 -12.51
CA ARG A 153 20.59 -9.55 -11.03
C ARG A 153 21.91 -10.05 -10.46
N GLU A 154 22.53 -10.98 -11.16
CA GLU A 154 23.81 -11.59 -10.81
C GLU A 154 25.00 -10.65 -10.97
N ASP A 155 24.81 -9.53 -11.68
CA ASP A 155 25.83 -8.47 -11.81
C ASP A 155 26.01 -7.67 -10.53
N ILE A 156 25.14 -7.80 -9.53
CA ILE A 156 25.20 -7.10 -8.25
C ILE A 156 25.01 -8.08 -7.08
N THR A 157 25.38 -7.63 -5.87
CA THR A 157 25.03 -8.31 -4.62
C THR A 157 23.87 -7.58 -3.95
N VAL A 158 22.75 -8.26 -3.72
CA VAL A 158 21.58 -7.67 -3.02
C VAL A 158 21.61 -8.03 -1.54
N LYS A 159 21.42 -7.04 -0.67
CA LYS A 159 21.21 -7.23 0.78
C LYS A 159 19.88 -6.64 1.21
N PHE A 160 19.06 -7.43 1.87
CA PHE A 160 17.78 -6.97 2.45
C PHE A 160 18.00 -6.50 3.88
N VAL A 161 17.57 -5.28 4.19
CA VAL A 161 17.73 -4.66 5.50
C VAL A 161 16.44 -3.93 5.87
N LEU A 162 16.02 -3.97 7.13
CA LEU A 162 14.85 -3.20 7.59
C LEU A 162 15.04 -1.71 7.29
N PRO A 163 13.97 -1.00 6.90
CA PRO A 163 14.11 0.37 6.40
C PRO A 163 14.77 1.34 7.38
N THR A 164 14.47 1.22 8.68
CA THR A 164 15.09 2.07 9.72
C THR A 164 16.58 1.82 9.87
N ASP A 165 17.00 0.55 9.84
CA ASP A 165 18.40 0.17 9.98
C ASP A 165 19.17 0.55 8.71
N ALA A 166 18.56 0.34 7.52
CA ALA A 166 19.12 0.78 6.26
C ALA A 166 19.29 2.31 6.20
N SER A 167 18.31 3.07 6.71
CA SER A 167 18.38 4.54 6.78
C SER A 167 19.54 4.99 7.69
N ALA A 168 19.67 4.39 8.87
CA ALA A 168 20.77 4.70 9.79
C ALA A 168 22.14 4.38 9.17
N ALA A 169 22.29 3.19 8.56
CA ALA A 169 23.54 2.77 7.92
C ALA A 169 23.88 3.61 6.68
N PHE A 170 22.88 4.01 5.89
CA PHE A 170 23.07 4.89 4.73
C PHE A 170 23.53 6.29 5.17
N ASN A 171 22.90 6.88 6.19
CA ASN A 171 23.28 8.19 6.73
C ASN A 171 24.67 8.16 7.38
N ALA A 172 25.13 7.00 7.89
CA ALA A 172 26.47 6.79 8.41
C ALA A 172 27.51 6.50 7.30
N GLY A 173 27.14 6.50 6.02
CA GLY A 173 28.04 6.22 4.90
C GLY A 173 28.45 4.75 4.76
N GLN A 174 27.73 3.82 5.40
CA GLN A 174 28.03 2.38 5.37
C GLN A 174 27.37 1.64 4.18
N ILE A 175 26.51 2.33 3.44
CA ILE A 175 25.78 1.81 2.28
C ILE A 175 26.09 2.72 1.09
N ASP A 176 26.62 2.17 0.00
CA ASP A 176 26.94 2.91 -1.22
C ASP A 176 25.72 3.17 -2.09
N ALA A 177 24.84 2.16 -2.23
CA ALA A 177 23.63 2.21 -3.04
C ALA A 177 22.45 1.57 -2.31
N TRP A 178 21.29 2.24 -2.36
CA TRP A 178 20.12 1.88 -1.58
C TRP A 178 18.84 2.04 -2.38
N ALA A 179 18.10 0.93 -2.59
CA ALA A 179 16.76 0.94 -3.12
C ALA A 179 15.77 1.07 -1.95
N THR A 180 14.95 2.12 -1.93
CA THR A 180 14.06 2.44 -0.82
C THR A 180 12.79 3.15 -1.27
N PHE A 181 11.95 3.51 -0.33
CA PHE A 181 10.66 4.16 -0.52
C PHE A 181 10.42 5.21 0.57
N ASP A 182 9.43 6.09 0.37
CA ASP A 182 9.03 7.06 1.39
C ASP A 182 8.48 6.38 2.66
N PRO A 183 8.81 6.90 3.86
CA PRO A 183 9.48 8.19 4.12
C PRO A 183 11.02 8.16 4.01
N TYR A 184 11.63 7.01 3.92
CA TYR A 184 13.10 6.85 3.98
C TYR A 184 13.80 7.48 2.78
N LEU A 185 13.16 7.48 1.61
CA LEU A 185 13.60 8.19 0.41
C LEU A 185 13.73 9.69 0.70
N GLY A 186 12.65 10.32 1.17
CA GLY A 186 12.64 11.75 1.48
C GLY A 186 13.63 12.14 2.58
N ILE A 187 13.82 11.29 3.59
CA ILE A 187 14.84 11.49 4.63
C ILE A 187 16.25 11.49 4.03
N ALA A 188 16.56 10.52 3.18
CA ALA A 188 17.89 10.42 2.56
C ALA A 188 18.15 11.60 1.61
N GLU A 189 17.17 12.05 0.84
CA GLU A 189 17.26 13.23 -0.03
C GLU A 189 17.57 14.50 0.78
N GLN A 190 16.93 14.69 1.96
CA GLN A 190 17.23 15.81 2.87
C GLN A 190 18.68 15.79 3.39
N HIS A 191 19.27 14.62 3.52
CA HIS A 191 20.69 14.45 3.89
C HIS A 191 21.63 14.53 2.66
N GLY A 192 21.10 14.87 1.48
CA GLY A 192 21.87 15.08 0.27
C GLY A 192 22.12 13.84 -0.57
N ALA A 193 21.42 12.73 -0.32
CA ALA A 193 21.47 11.57 -1.20
C ALA A 193 21.09 11.94 -2.64
N ARG A 194 21.73 11.29 -3.61
CA ARG A 194 21.41 11.47 -5.03
C ARG A 194 20.54 10.32 -5.52
N LEU A 195 19.47 10.68 -6.20
CA LEU A 195 18.62 9.74 -6.90
C LEU A 195 19.32 9.29 -8.21
N LEU A 196 19.47 7.98 -8.40
CA LEU A 196 19.91 7.39 -9.68
C LEU A 196 18.69 7.11 -10.57
N ARG A 197 17.63 6.54 -10.00
CA ARG A 197 16.42 6.17 -10.71
C ARG A 197 15.25 6.10 -9.73
N ASP A 198 14.09 6.60 -10.14
CA ASP A 198 12.82 6.39 -9.45
C ASP A 198 11.97 5.31 -10.14
N GLY A 199 10.76 5.09 -9.66
CA GLY A 199 9.86 4.08 -10.20
C GLY A 199 9.10 4.48 -11.47
N GLN A 200 9.29 5.69 -11.99
CA GLN A 200 8.51 6.17 -13.14
C GLN A 200 8.77 5.32 -14.39
N GLY A 201 7.70 4.73 -14.93
CA GLY A 201 7.77 3.82 -16.07
C GLY A 201 8.32 2.43 -15.76
N LEU A 202 8.74 2.15 -14.51
CA LEU A 202 9.32 0.87 -14.09
C LEU A 202 8.41 0.05 -13.19
N THR A 203 7.56 0.70 -12.39
CA THR A 203 6.67 0.03 -11.44
C THR A 203 5.22 0.42 -11.68
N THR A 204 4.28 -0.40 -11.23
CA THR A 204 2.85 -0.11 -11.35
C THR A 204 2.43 1.10 -10.51
N ALA A 205 3.18 1.40 -9.45
CA ALA A 205 2.82 2.33 -8.39
C ALA A 205 1.46 2.01 -7.73
N LEU A 206 0.97 0.78 -7.89
CA LEU A 206 -0.25 0.31 -7.24
C LEU A 206 0.04 -0.22 -5.85
N GLY A 207 -0.89 0.03 -4.95
CA GLY A 207 -0.99 -0.61 -3.66
C GLY A 207 -2.44 -1.00 -3.42
N PHE A 208 -2.69 -1.64 -2.29
CA PHE A 208 -4.03 -2.12 -1.98
C PHE A 208 -4.37 -1.90 -0.52
N LEU A 209 -5.61 -1.53 -0.26
CA LEU A 209 -6.23 -1.83 1.03
C LEU A 209 -6.60 -3.31 0.98
N THR A 210 -6.08 -4.08 1.92
CA THR A 210 -6.41 -5.50 2.06
C THR A 210 -7.17 -5.74 3.36
N ALA A 211 -7.94 -6.81 3.39
CA ALA A 211 -8.59 -7.29 4.60
C ALA A 211 -8.42 -8.81 4.74
N THR A 212 -8.52 -9.32 5.97
CA THR A 212 -8.53 -10.77 6.18
C THR A 212 -9.87 -11.36 5.76
N PRO A 213 -9.92 -12.56 5.17
CA PRO A 213 -11.19 -13.23 4.87
C PRO A 213 -12.09 -13.38 6.12
N VAL A 214 -11.51 -13.73 7.27
CA VAL A 214 -12.23 -13.89 8.54
C VAL A 214 -12.93 -12.59 8.96
N SER A 215 -12.26 -11.43 8.80
CA SER A 215 -12.89 -10.12 9.11
C SER A 215 -14.01 -9.79 8.10
N LEU A 216 -13.91 -10.29 6.86
CA LEU A 216 -14.95 -10.07 5.84
C LEU A 216 -16.13 -11.04 5.93
N GLU A 217 -15.97 -12.18 6.58
CA GLU A 217 -17.05 -13.14 6.84
C GLU A 217 -18.01 -12.65 7.93
N ASP A 218 -17.55 -11.80 8.86
CA ASP A 218 -18.38 -11.12 9.84
C ASP A 218 -19.08 -9.91 9.18
N PRO A 219 -20.44 -9.89 9.07
CA PRO A 219 -21.14 -8.81 8.38
C PRO A 219 -20.92 -7.42 9.01
N ALA A 220 -20.78 -7.34 10.34
CA ALA A 220 -20.55 -6.07 11.02
C ALA A 220 -19.13 -5.57 10.80
N LYS A 221 -18.11 -6.44 10.90
CA LYS A 221 -16.73 -6.10 10.54
C LYS A 221 -16.58 -5.73 9.06
N ARG A 222 -17.22 -6.48 8.15
CA ARG A 222 -17.23 -6.17 6.72
C ARG A 222 -17.77 -4.76 6.46
N ALA A 223 -18.89 -4.39 7.11
CA ALA A 223 -19.48 -3.06 6.98
C ALA A 223 -18.58 -1.97 7.58
N ALA A 224 -17.94 -2.23 8.72
CA ALA A 224 -16.96 -1.31 9.33
C ALA A 224 -15.71 -1.12 8.43
N ILE A 225 -15.23 -2.19 7.79
CA ILE A 225 -14.09 -2.12 6.83
C ILE A 225 -14.49 -1.32 5.58
N ALA A 226 -15.72 -1.48 5.09
CA ALA A 226 -16.23 -0.70 3.97
C ALA A 226 -16.34 0.80 4.30
N ASP A 227 -16.84 1.16 5.49
CA ASP A 227 -16.87 2.54 5.98
C ASP A 227 -15.44 3.09 6.14
N PHE A 228 -14.54 2.31 6.74
CA PHE A 228 -13.12 2.69 6.85
C PHE A 228 -12.48 2.96 5.48
N ALA A 229 -12.75 2.15 4.46
CA ALA A 229 -12.26 2.37 3.11
C ALA A 229 -12.78 3.69 2.52
N GLY A 230 -14.06 4.02 2.76
CA GLY A 230 -14.66 5.31 2.37
C GLY A 230 -13.98 6.51 3.05
N ARG A 231 -13.76 6.43 4.37
CA ARG A 231 -13.05 7.45 5.14
C ARG A 231 -11.59 7.60 4.71
N LEU A 232 -10.93 6.50 4.39
CA LEU A 232 -9.59 6.51 3.84
C LEU A 232 -9.53 7.18 2.46
N ALA A 233 -10.50 6.92 1.59
CA ALA A 233 -10.60 7.58 0.30
C ALA A 233 -10.79 9.11 0.45
N GLN A 234 -11.61 9.55 1.40
CA GLN A 234 -11.79 10.97 1.75
C GLN A 234 -10.48 11.58 2.28
N ALA A 235 -9.78 10.89 3.20
CA ALA A 235 -8.50 11.35 3.72
C ALA A 235 -7.44 11.48 2.61
N ARG A 236 -7.42 10.57 1.63
CA ARG A 236 -6.55 10.66 0.45
C ARG A 236 -6.85 11.88 -0.40
N ALA A 237 -8.12 12.12 -0.72
CA ALA A 237 -8.53 13.31 -1.46
C ALA A 237 -8.15 14.60 -0.71
N TRP A 238 -8.39 14.62 0.61
CA TRP A 238 -7.99 15.75 1.46
C TRP A 238 -6.47 15.98 1.45
N ALA A 239 -5.66 14.93 1.60
CA ALA A 239 -4.19 15.03 1.63
C ALA A 239 -3.61 15.55 0.30
N VAL A 240 -4.22 15.21 -0.84
CA VAL A 240 -3.85 15.75 -2.15
C VAL A 240 -4.15 17.25 -2.23
N ALA A 241 -5.29 17.69 -1.67
CA ALA A 241 -5.69 19.09 -1.66
C ALA A 241 -4.94 19.93 -0.60
N HIS A 242 -4.45 19.31 0.49
CA HIS A 242 -3.83 19.97 1.65
C HIS A 242 -2.46 19.38 2.01
N PRO A 243 -1.49 19.35 1.08
CA PRO A 243 -0.22 18.65 1.29
C PRO A 243 0.61 19.25 2.43
N GLN A 244 0.50 20.56 2.71
CA GLN A 244 1.22 21.22 3.79
C GLN A 244 0.66 20.85 5.17
N ASP A 245 -0.67 20.79 5.31
CA ASP A 245 -1.30 20.39 6.57
C ASP A 245 -1.03 18.93 6.89
N TYR A 246 -1.08 18.06 5.88
CA TYR A 246 -0.66 16.66 6.01
C TYR A 246 0.82 16.55 6.42
N ALA A 247 1.72 17.30 5.78
CA ALA A 247 3.14 17.30 6.10
C ALA A 247 3.40 17.70 7.55
N ARG A 248 2.73 18.72 8.07
CA ARG A 248 2.87 19.18 9.45
C ARG A 248 2.51 18.08 10.45
N VAL A 249 1.32 17.47 10.32
CA VAL A 249 0.89 16.38 11.21
C VAL A 249 1.80 15.15 11.08
N TYR A 250 2.25 14.85 9.87
CA TYR A 250 3.17 13.74 9.63
C TYR A 250 4.52 13.98 10.30
N ALA A 251 5.07 15.20 10.21
CA ALA A 251 6.31 15.58 10.88
C ALA A 251 6.19 15.45 12.42
N GLU A 252 5.11 15.95 13.01
CA GLU A 252 4.85 15.86 14.43
C GLU A 252 4.76 14.39 14.93
N LEU A 253 3.97 13.56 14.23
CA LEU A 253 3.72 12.17 14.61
C LEU A 253 4.95 11.28 14.45
N THR A 254 5.79 11.56 13.43
CA THR A 254 6.96 10.75 13.09
C THR A 254 8.28 11.34 13.55
N ARG A 255 8.29 12.59 14.01
CA ARG A 255 9.48 13.39 14.34
C ARG A 255 10.43 13.57 13.15
N LEU A 256 9.90 13.61 11.95
CA LEU A 256 10.66 13.91 10.74
C LEU A 256 10.93 15.40 10.62
N PRO A 257 12.06 15.80 9.96
CA PRO A 257 12.26 17.17 9.53
C PRO A 257 11.12 17.63 8.63
N GLU A 258 10.65 18.86 8.80
CA GLU A 258 9.53 19.40 8.03
C GLU A 258 9.74 19.31 6.52
N GLY A 259 10.95 19.62 6.03
CA GLY A 259 11.30 19.50 4.61
C GLY A 259 11.14 18.06 4.06
N ALA A 260 11.48 17.03 4.85
CA ALA A 260 11.26 15.64 4.47
C ALA A 260 9.76 15.31 4.43
N ALA A 261 9.00 15.77 5.43
CA ALA A 261 7.56 15.55 5.49
C ALA A 261 6.84 16.21 4.30
N VAL A 262 7.24 17.42 3.88
CA VAL A 262 6.72 18.10 2.68
C VAL A 262 7.03 17.30 1.42
N ALA A 263 8.27 16.85 1.22
CA ALA A 263 8.64 16.03 0.06
C ALA A 263 7.81 14.74 -0.02
N ILE A 264 7.59 14.07 1.13
CA ILE A 264 6.78 12.85 1.22
C ILE A 264 5.31 13.15 0.90
N SER A 265 4.74 14.22 1.46
CA SER A 265 3.33 14.57 1.26
C SER A 265 3.01 14.91 -0.20
N THR A 266 3.96 15.48 -0.95
CA THR A 266 3.81 15.76 -2.38
C THR A 266 3.87 14.52 -3.26
N ARG A 267 4.46 13.40 -2.74
CA ARG A 267 4.52 12.09 -3.39
C ARG A 267 3.50 11.10 -2.81
N THR A 268 2.55 11.58 -2.03
CA THR A 268 1.51 10.73 -1.47
C THR A 268 0.56 10.22 -2.56
N SER A 269 -0.22 9.20 -2.26
CA SER A 269 -1.12 8.55 -3.20
C SER A 269 -2.11 9.53 -3.86
N ARG A 270 -2.37 9.31 -5.15
CA ARG A 270 -3.36 10.06 -5.94
C ARG A 270 -4.80 9.78 -5.54
N GLY A 271 -5.07 8.67 -4.87
CA GLY A 271 -6.40 8.31 -4.41
C GLY A 271 -6.57 6.83 -4.10
N LEU A 272 -7.69 6.53 -3.47
CA LEU A 272 -8.18 5.17 -3.23
C LEU A 272 -9.48 4.98 -4.02
N ARG A 273 -9.60 3.89 -4.76
CA ARG A 273 -10.75 3.55 -5.57
C ARG A 273 -11.06 2.05 -5.54
N PRO A 274 -12.23 1.62 -6.00
CA PRO A 274 -12.52 0.19 -6.18
C PRO A 274 -11.47 -0.51 -7.04
N VAL A 275 -11.22 -1.78 -6.74
CA VAL A 275 -10.33 -2.63 -7.55
C VAL A 275 -10.94 -2.78 -8.96
N GLN A 276 -10.15 -2.49 -9.99
CA GLN A 276 -10.55 -2.57 -11.40
C GLN A 276 -9.90 -3.76 -12.10
N PRO A 277 -10.50 -4.31 -13.16
CA PRO A 277 -9.90 -5.38 -13.95
C PRO A 277 -8.50 -5.03 -14.50
N ALA A 278 -8.26 -3.77 -14.82
CA ALA A 278 -6.95 -3.28 -15.29
C ALA A 278 -5.88 -3.38 -14.19
N ASP A 279 -6.24 -3.16 -12.91
CA ASP A 279 -5.31 -3.31 -11.79
C ASP A 279 -4.92 -4.78 -11.61
N VAL A 280 -5.93 -5.66 -11.65
CA VAL A 280 -5.72 -7.11 -11.56
C VAL A 280 -4.77 -7.57 -12.66
N ALA A 281 -4.99 -7.14 -13.91
CA ALA A 281 -4.14 -7.50 -15.04
C ALA A 281 -2.70 -6.96 -14.88
N ALA A 282 -2.54 -5.70 -14.47
CA ALA A 282 -1.22 -5.12 -14.26
C ALA A 282 -0.44 -5.83 -13.14
N VAL A 283 -1.11 -6.15 -12.03
CA VAL A 283 -0.47 -6.84 -10.90
C VAL A 283 -0.23 -8.32 -11.20
N GLN A 284 -1.06 -8.95 -12.06
CA GLN A 284 -0.79 -10.29 -12.55
C GLN A 284 0.52 -10.35 -13.34
N GLN A 285 0.81 -9.36 -14.18
CA GLN A 285 2.11 -9.28 -14.88
C GLN A 285 3.30 -9.21 -13.90
N VAL A 286 3.14 -8.47 -12.81
CA VAL A 286 4.15 -8.44 -11.74
C VAL A 286 4.28 -9.83 -11.08
N ALA A 287 3.16 -10.50 -10.80
CA ALA A 287 3.16 -11.85 -10.22
C ALA A 287 3.87 -12.86 -11.12
N ASP A 288 3.59 -12.84 -12.40
CA ASP A 288 4.18 -13.74 -13.40
C ASP A 288 5.69 -13.50 -13.49
N LEU A 289 6.13 -12.24 -13.65
CA LEU A 289 7.53 -11.86 -13.69
C LEU A 289 8.29 -12.32 -12.42
N PHE A 290 7.76 -12.04 -11.24
CA PHE A 290 8.44 -12.40 -9.98
C PHE A 290 8.34 -13.90 -9.64
N SER A 291 7.42 -14.63 -10.26
CA SER A 291 7.40 -16.10 -10.25
C SER A 291 8.49 -16.66 -11.15
N GLU A 292 8.66 -16.17 -12.38
CA GLU A 292 9.75 -16.54 -13.29
C GLU A 292 11.12 -16.24 -12.67
N LEU A 293 11.25 -15.12 -11.98
CA LEU A 293 12.44 -14.73 -11.24
C LEU A 293 12.67 -15.55 -9.95
N GLN A 294 11.80 -16.51 -9.64
CA GLN A 294 11.85 -17.32 -8.42
C GLN A 294 11.91 -16.49 -7.11
N VAL A 295 11.29 -15.34 -7.14
CA VAL A 295 11.12 -14.49 -5.95
C VAL A 295 9.89 -14.91 -5.18
N LEU A 296 8.76 -15.16 -5.87
CA LEU A 296 7.55 -15.69 -5.27
C LEU A 296 7.69 -17.20 -5.02
N PRO A 297 7.38 -17.68 -3.81
CA PRO A 297 7.42 -19.13 -3.48
C PRO A 297 6.48 -19.99 -4.33
N LYS A 298 5.31 -19.43 -4.70
CA LYS A 298 4.26 -20.08 -5.50
C LYS A 298 3.61 -19.05 -6.44
N PRO A 299 3.09 -19.51 -7.59
CA PRO A 299 2.26 -18.65 -8.45
C PRO A 299 1.08 -18.07 -7.70
N VAL A 300 0.65 -16.86 -8.07
CA VAL A 300 -0.48 -16.16 -7.48
C VAL A 300 -1.50 -15.83 -8.56
N ASP A 301 -2.75 -16.22 -8.34
CA ASP A 301 -3.89 -15.77 -9.12
C ASP A 301 -4.44 -14.49 -8.46
N VAL A 302 -4.13 -13.34 -9.05
CA VAL A 302 -4.52 -12.04 -8.52
C VAL A 302 -6.03 -11.83 -8.58
N ALA A 303 -6.71 -12.40 -9.57
CA ALA A 303 -8.16 -12.31 -9.69
C ALA A 303 -8.88 -12.99 -8.50
N ALA A 304 -8.35 -14.12 -8.05
CA ALA A 304 -8.88 -14.83 -6.88
C ALA A 304 -8.71 -14.04 -5.56
N LEU A 305 -7.77 -13.10 -5.51
CA LEU A 305 -7.57 -12.24 -4.34
C LEU A 305 -8.54 -11.05 -4.30
N ALA A 306 -9.05 -10.58 -5.44
CA ALA A 306 -9.87 -9.38 -5.52
C ALA A 306 -11.27 -9.60 -4.92
N ASP A 307 -11.73 -8.65 -4.09
CA ASP A 307 -13.11 -8.52 -3.62
C ASP A 307 -13.59 -7.06 -3.77
N ALA A 308 -13.97 -6.70 -4.99
CA ALA A 308 -14.45 -5.36 -5.32
C ALA A 308 -15.84 -5.05 -4.71
N SER A 309 -16.51 -6.02 -4.08
CA SER A 309 -17.82 -5.82 -3.47
C SER A 309 -17.78 -5.17 -2.08
N VAL A 310 -16.60 -5.09 -1.46
CA VAL A 310 -16.43 -4.44 -0.14
C VAL A 310 -16.42 -2.93 -0.26
N PHE A 311 -15.70 -2.39 -1.25
CA PHE A 311 -15.59 -0.95 -1.48
C PHE A 311 -15.98 -0.62 -2.91
N THR A 312 -17.12 0.04 -3.06
CA THR A 312 -17.74 0.34 -4.37
C THR A 312 -17.79 1.84 -4.68
N GLN A 313 -17.39 2.70 -3.74
CA GLN A 313 -17.44 4.16 -3.88
C GLN A 313 -16.17 4.67 -4.56
N GLU A 314 -16.32 5.57 -5.52
CA GLU A 314 -15.23 6.37 -6.06
C GLU A 314 -15.29 7.76 -5.46
N VAL A 315 -14.31 8.11 -4.62
CA VAL A 315 -14.16 9.48 -4.11
C VAL A 315 -13.22 10.21 -5.06
N LYS A 316 -13.73 11.21 -5.77
CA LYS A 316 -12.91 12.08 -6.62
C LYS A 316 -12.11 13.04 -5.73
N PRO A 317 -10.84 13.28 -6.05
CA PRO A 317 -10.00 14.24 -5.34
C PRO A 317 -10.49 15.67 -5.49
#